data_902fac62ddedff083e1d9ef96f90fdc6
#
_entry.id   902fac62ddedff083e1d9ef96f90fdc6
#
_cell.length_a   1.000
_cell.length_b   1.000
_cell.length_c   1.000
_cell.angle_alpha   90.00
_cell.angle_beta   90.00
_cell.angle_gamma   90.00
#
_symmetry.space_group_name_H-M   'P 1'
#
loop_
_entity.id
_entity.type
_entity.pdbx_description
1 polymer ?
#
loop_
_entity_poly.entity_id
_entity_poly.type
_entity_poly.pdbx_seq_one_letter_code
_entity_poly.pdbx_strand_id
1 'polypeptide(L)'
;MSAAYRPGPDTGVVVSHDGRSVYVARLPGGPLLVLEGPAAVIWAEATSAPAQGWVSRVAASVDQPEDVISADVAAFVDDLRARDLLVPAEDETNPEG
;
A
#
# COMPACT_ATOMS: atom_id res chain seq x y z
N MET A 1 -5.92 -11.15 -12.01
CA MET A 1 -5.44 -9.79 -11.88
C MET A 1 -4.77 -9.59 -10.56
N SER A 2 -3.65 -8.91 -10.56
CA SER A 2 -2.94 -8.68 -9.31
C SER A 2 -2.98 -7.22 -8.93
N ALA A 3 -2.74 -6.96 -7.64
CA ALA A 3 -2.56 -5.61 -7.16
C ALA A 3 -1.21 -5.09 -7.62
N ALA A 4 -1.00 -3.79 -7.48
CA ALA A 4 0.29 -3.19 -7.80
C ALA A 4 1.36 -3.63 -6.81
N TYR A 5 0.96 -3.77 -5.56
CA TYR A 5 1.88 -4.12 -4.48
C TYR A 5 1.23 -5.14 -3.57
N ARG A 6 2.05 -5.75 -2.74
CA ARG A 6 1.57 -6.63 -1.68
C ARG A 6 2.39 -6.38 -0.44
N PRO A 7 1.90 -6.79 0.74
CA PRO A 7 2.71 -6.67 1.96
C PRO A 7 4.00 -7.45 1.78
N GLY A 8 5.07 -6.91 2.33
CA GLY A 8 6.36 -7.56 2.24
C GLY A 8 6.41 -8.84 3.05
N PRO A 9 7.48 -9.63 2.88
CA PRO A 9 7.66 -10.84 3.67
C PRO A 9 7.78 -10.46 5.15
N ASP A 10 7.27 -11.29 6.02
CA ASP A 10 7.32 -11.08 7.47
C ASP A 10 6.60 -9.81 7.90
N THR A 11 5.61 -9.37 7.14
CA THR A 11 4.85 -8.19 7.47
C THR A 11 3.47 -8.60 7.96
N GLY A 12 3.13 -8.15 9.17
CA GLY A 12 1.79 -8.34 9.71
C GLY A 12 0.93 -7.12 9.42
N VAL A 13 -0.30 -7.36 9.03
CA VAL A 13 -1.22 -6.27 8.68
C VAL A 13 -2.55 -6.52 9.37
N VAL A 14 -3.05 -5.51 10.05
CA VAL A 14 -4.37 -5.57 10.69
C VAL A 14 -5.12 -4.32 10.30
N VAL A 15 -6.34 -4.49 9.80
CA VAL A 15 -7.20 -3.37 9.46
C VAL A 15 -8.16 -3.17 10.61
N SER A 16 -8.36 -1.92 11.03
CA SER A 16 -9.26 -1.63 12.15
C SER A 16 -10.68 -2.00 11.78
N HIS A 17 -11.50 -2.13 12.81
CA HIS A 17 -12.89 -2.56 12.66
C HIS A 17 -13.67 -1.68 11.70
N ASP A 18 -13.41 -0.38 11.73
CA ASP A 18 -14.12 0.55 10.86
C ASP A 18 -13.43 0.76 9.51
N GLY A 19 -12.31 0.11 9.29
CA GLY A 19 -11.59 0.21 8.03
C GLY A 19 -10.80 1.49 7.84
N ARG A 20 -10.72 2.33 8.86
CA ARG A 20 -10.07 3.64 8.72
C ARG A 20 -8.62 3.65 9.07
N SER A 21 -8.16 2.62 9.76
CA SER A 21 -6.77 2.55 10.18
C SER A 21 -6.20 1.20 9.77
N VAL A 22 -4.94 1.21 9.38
CA VAL A 22 -4.22 -0.01 9.05
C VAL A 22 -2.98 -0.06 9.92
N TYR A 23 -2.79 -1.17 10.60
CA TYR A 23 -1.62 -1.38 11.46
C TYR A 23 -0.68 -2.30 10.72
N VAL A 24 0.54 -1.86 10.50
CA VAL A 24 1.51 -2.60 9.72
C VAL A 24 2.77 -2.75 10.55
N ALA A 25 3.25 -3.97 10.69
CA ALA A 25 4.46 -4.21 11.45
C ALA A 25 5.32 -5.24 10.77
N ARG A 26 6.59 -5.06 10.85
CA ARG A 26 7.54 -6.05 10.39
C ARG A 26 7.83 -7.02 11.51
N LEU A 27 7.66 -8.31 11.26
CA LEU A 27 7.79 -9.34 12.26
C LEU A 27 9.10 -10.10 12.11
N PRO A 28 9.66 -10.60 13.18
CA PRO A 28 9.28 -10.31 14.56
C PRO A 28 9.94 -9.03 15.06
N GLY A 29 9.27 -8.33 15.95
CA GLY A 29 9.90 -7.26 16.69
C GLY A 29 10.15 -5.95 15.98
N GLY A 30 9.69 -5.79 14.77
CA GLY A 30 9.86 -4.53 14.08
C GLY A 30 8.91 -3.45 14.59
N PRO A 31 9.13 -2.22 14.20
CA PRO A 31 8.23 -1.15 14.64
C PRO A 31 6.84 -1.30 14.07
N LEU A 32 5.88 -0.82 14.82
CA LEU A 32 4.49 -0.80 14.38
C LEU A 32 4.19 0.56 13.77
N LEU A 33 3.68 0.55 12.55
CA LEU A 33 3.22 1.76 11.91
C LEU A 33 1.70 1.79 11.92
N VAL A 34 1.15 2.93 12.21
CA VAL A 34 -0.29 3.12 12.17
C VAL A 34 -0.59 4.04 10.99
N LEU A 35 -1.34 3.53 10.02
CA LEU A 35 -1.71 4.29 8.83
C LEU A 35 -3.15 4.72 8.98
N GLU A 36 -3.39 6.03 8.92
CA GLU A 36 -4.73 6.57 9.07
C GLU A 36 -5.00 7.58 7.99
N GLY A 37 -6.28 7.81 7.70
CA GLY A 37 -6.68 8.78 6.71
C GLY A 37 -6.14 8.43 5.34
N PRO A 38 -5.56 9.39 4.62
CA PRO A 38 -5.06 9.11 3.28
C PRO A 38 -4.04 7.99 3.23
N ALA A 39 -3.22 7.84 4.27
CA ALA A 39 -2.22 6.76 4.29
C ALA A 39 -2.88 5.40 4.27
N ALA A 40 -3.96 5.22 5.02
CA ALA A 40 -4.69 3.96 5.00
C ALA A 40 -5.32 3.70 3.63
N VAL A 41 -5.82 4.75 2.99
CA VAL A 41 -6.39 4.61 1.64
C VAL A 41 -5.32 4.19 0.65
N ILE A 42 -4.14 4.80 0.72
CA ILE A 42 -3.05 4.45 -0.19
C ILE A 42 -2.68 2.98 -0.02
N TRP A 43 -2.55 2.53 1.22
CA TRP A 43 -2.23 1.14 1.48
C TRP A 43 -3.31 0.22 0.90
N ALA A 44 -4.57 0.53 1.18
CA ALA A 44 -5.67 -0.32 0.76
C ALA A 44 -5.73 -0.45 -0.77
N GLU A 45 -5.58 0.67 -1.47
CA GLU A 45 -5.67 0.63 -2.92
C GLU A 45 -4.44 0.03 -3.56
N ALA A 46 -3.27 0.32 -3.00
CA ALA A 46 -2.03 -0.23 -3.54
C ALA A 46 -1.99 -1.75 -3.45
N THR A 47 -2.63 -2.30 -2.43
CA THR A 47 -2.64 -3.75 -2.21
C THR A 47 -3.92 -4.42 -2.69
N SER A 48 -4.74 -3.72 -3.45
CA SER A 48 -5.98 -4.27 -3.99
C SER A 48 -5.90 -4.37 -5.51
N ALA A 49 -6.42 -5.46 -6.05
CA ALA A 49 -6.50 -5.64 -7.49
C ALA A 49 -7.68 -4.84 -8.04
N PRO A 50 -7.59 -4.38 -9.28
CA PRO A 50 -6.45 -4.52 -10.18
C PRO A 50 -5.41 -3.43 -9.95
N ALA A 51 -4.21 -3.68 -10.38
CA ALA A 51 -3.13 -2.69 -10.26
C ALA A 51 -3.42 -1.47 -11.11
N GLN A 52 -3.99 -1.69 -12.27
CA GLN A 52 -4.25 -0.59 -13.18
C GLN A 52 -5.21 0.41 -12.55
N GLY A 53 -4.83 1.68 -12.55
CA GLY A 53 -5.70 2.73 -12.06
C GLY A 53 -5.75 2.88 -10.55
N TRP A 54 -4.87 2.20 -9.81
CA TRP A 54 -4.98 2.24 -8.36
C TRP A 54 -4.74 3.64 -7.80
N VAL A 55 -3.87 4.44 -8.41
CA VAL A 55 -3.64 5.80 -7.94
C VAL A 55 -4.88 6.66 -8.17
N SER A 56 -5.58 6.44 -9.28
CA SER A 56 -6.85 7.12 -9.52
C SER A 56 -7.89 6.79 -8.48
N ARG A 57 -7.89 5.52 -8.01
CA ARG A 57 -8.82 5.13 -6.94
C ARG A 57 -8.50 5.85 -5.64
N VAL A 58 -7.20 6.02 -5.34
CA VAL A 58 -6.81 6.79 -4.17
C VAL A 58 -7.32 8.23 -4.29
N ALA A 59 -7.10 8.84 -5.45
CA ALA A 59 -7.54 10.22 -5.67
C ALA A 59 -9.03 10.36 -5.46
N ALA A 60 -9.80 9.44 -5.98
CA ALA A 60 -11.25 9.47 -5.81
C ALA A 60 -11.65 9.32 -4.35
N SER A 61 -10.95 8.46 -3.62
CA SER A 61 -11.29 8.21 -2.23
C SER A 61 -10.96 9.37 -1.33
N VAL A 62 -9.94 10.12 -1.66
CA VAL A 62 -9.55 11.29 -0.83
C VAL A 62 -10.07 12.59 -1.40
N ASP A 63 -10.83 12.51 -2.51
CA ASP A 63 -11.47 13.67 -3.11
C ASP A 63 -10.46 14.74 -3.53
N GLN A 64 -9.39 14.30 -4.18
CA GLN A 64 -8.34 15.17 -4.66
C GLN A 64 -7.98 14.78 -6.09
N PRO A 65 -7.54 15.74 -6.91
CA PRO A 65 -7.06 15.39 -8.24
C PRO A 65 -5.85 14.46 -8.18
N GLU A 66 -5.76 13.56 -9.13
CA GLU A 66 -4.66 12.60 -9.14
C GLU A 66 -3.30 13.29 -9.23
N ASP A 67 -3.18 14.32 -10.03
CA ASP A 67 -1.91 15.01 -10.19
C ASP A 67 -1.48 15.75 -8.92
N VAL A 68 -2.42 16.05 -8.04
CA VAL A 68 -2.09 16.69 -6.77
C VAL A 68 -1.49 15.67 -5.81
N ILE A 69 -2.02 14.45 -5.80
CA ILE A 69 -1.60 13.47 -4.81
C ILE A 69 -0.50 12.53 -5.30
N SER A 70 -0.22 12.50 -6.59
CA SER A 70 0.64 11.45 -7.12
C SER A 70 2.05 11.48 -6.51
N ALA A 71 2.60 12.67 -6.28
CA ALA A 71 3.93 12.77 -5.68
C ALA A 71 3.93 12.26 -4.24
N ASP A 72 2.88 12.58 -3.49
CA ASP A 72 2.77 12.12 -2.11
C ASP A 72 2.59 10.61 -2.05
N VAL A 73 1.78 10.08 -2.97
CA VAL A 73 1.56 8.64 -3.04
C VAL A 73 2.88 7.93 -3.35
N ALA A 74 3.64 8.46 -4.33
CA ALA A 74 4.90 7.85 -4.70
C ALA A 74 5.89 7.88 -3.54
N ALA A 75 5.96 9.00 -2.82
CA ALA A 75 6.88 9.11 -1.69
C ALA A 75 6.50 8.13 -0.58
N PHE A 76 5.21 8.00 -0.32
CA PHE A 76 4.72 7.09 0.71
C PHE A 76 5.06 5.64 0.36
N VAL A 77 4.80 5.25 -0.89
CA VAL A 77 5.09 3.91 -1.34
C VAL A 77 6.59 3.64 -1.28
N ASP A 78 7.40 4.60 -1.72
CA ASP A 78 8.85 4.44 -1.67
C ASP A 78 9.35 4.24 -0.25
N ASP A 79 8.77 4.96 0.70
CA ASP A 79 9.16 4.81 2.10
C ASP A 79 8.81 3.40 2.61
N LEU A 80 7.61 2.92 2.29
CA LEU A 80 7.21 1.58 2.71
C LEU A 80 8.06 0.51 2.04
N ARG A 81 8.43 0.72 0.79
CA ARG A 81 9.29 -0.23 0.09
C ARG A 81 10.69 -0.25 0.71
N ALA A 82 11.20 0.91 1.10
CA ALA A 82 12.50 0.97 1.75
C ALA A 82 12.50 0.24 3.09
N ARG A 83 11.34 0.13 3.71
CA ARG A 83 11.20 -0.58 4.97
C ARG A 83 10.81 -2.04 4.78
N ASP A 84 10.71 -2.49 3.53
CA ASP A 84 10.28 -3.84 3.17
C ASP A 84 8.86 -4.17 3.63
N LEU A 85 8.05 -3.15 3.83
CA LEU A 85 6.66 -3.36 4.21
C LEU A 85 5.76 -3.49 2.99
N LEU A 86 6.19 -2.99 1.83
CA LEU A 86 5.51 -3.20 0.56
C LEU A 86 6.51 -3.69 -0.46
N VAL A 87 6.09 -4.61 -1.29
CA VAL A 87 6.89 -5.09 -2.41
C VAL A 87 6.02 -5.14 -3.65
N PRO A 88 6.60 -5.01 -4.84
CA PRO A 88 5.81 -5.10 -6.07
C PRO A 88 5.19 -6.49 -6.21
N ALA A 89 3.89 -6.52 -6.42
CA ALA A 89 3.18 -7.79 -6.51
C ALA A 89 3.55 -8.56 -7.76
N GLU A 90 3.83 -7.84 -8.82
CA GLU A 90 4.10 -8.51 -10.08
C GLU A 90 5.43 -9.21 -10.13
N ASP A 91 6.29 -9.00 -9.14
CA ASP A 91 7.52 -9.73 -9.05
C ASP A 91 7.29 -11.21 -9.01
N GLU A 92 6.19 -11.63 -8.41
CA GLU A 92 5.94 -13.03 -8.27
C GLU A 92 5.40 -13.63 -9.51
N THR A 93 5.01 -12.86 -10.50
CA THR A 93 4.44 -13.41 -11.69
C THR A 93 5.45 -13.64 -12.78
N ASN A 94 6.69 -13.44 -12.53
CA ASN A 94 7.70 -13.59 -13.52
C ASN A 94 8.33 -14.94 -13.49
N PRO A 95 7.77 -15.89 -14.16
CA PRO A 95 8.24 -17.22 -14.07
C PRO A 95 9.35 -17.47 -14.96
N GLU A 96 9.43 -16.84 -15.73
CA GLU A 96 10.22 -17.21 -16.51
C GLU A 96 10.84 -16.78 -16.62
N GLY A 97 10.41 -16.35 -16.07
CA GLY A 97 11.30 -16.22 -15.78
C GLY A 97 11.31 -16.62 -16.07
#